data_a11d0883096fab725b0dcb32cebbb15d
#
_entry.id   a11d0883096fab725b0dcb32cebbb15d
#
_cell.length_a   1.000
_cell.length_b   1.000
_cell.length_c   1.000
_cell.angle_alpha   90.00
_cell.angle_beta   90.00
_cell.angle_gamma   90.00
#
_symmetry.space_group_name_H-M   'P 1'
#
loop_
_entity.id
_entity.type
_entity.pdbx_description
1 polymer ?
#
loop_
_entity_poly.entity_id
_entity_poly.type
_entity_poly.pdbx_seq_one_letter_code
_entity_poly.pdbx_strand_id
1 'polypeptide(L)'
;MIKKGNNGISRNLADKIVTKFPEVSLAWLLTGEGQMFVDEKLCGVQIPFYQADVESYITRIDELTSDREMVIPQLTGCDLAMLYNGKAMGYSIPSGSIVFLKKMTPEEIIPGLEYVIVCQKIITLRIVRTSERDSEWRLVAADRENFDDIFVKASDIEQVYQVVGKLEIKI
;
A
#
# COMPACT_ATOMS: atom_id res chain seq x y z
N MET A 1 -23.43 -51.84 5.95
CA MET A 1 -21.99 -51.78 6.28
C MET A 1 -21.30 -51.03 5.13
N ILE A 2 -21.10 -49.76 5.25
CA ILE A 2 -20.47 -48.92 4.18
C ILE A 2 -18.97 -49.07 4.33
N LYS A 3 -18.32 -49.65 3.33
CA LYS A 3 -16.86 -49.72 3.28
C LYS A 3 -16.31 -48.30 3.21
N LYS A 4 -15.56 -47.84 4.24
CA LYS A 4 -14.68 -46.70 4.16
C LYS A 4 -13.69 -46.91 3.02
N GLY A 5 -13.88 -46.24 1.90
CA GLY A 5 -12.90 -46.19 0.82
C GLY A 5 -11.65 -45.49 1.33
N ASN A 6 -10.55 -46.18 1.26
CA ASN A 6 -9.22 -45.65 1.57
C ASN A 6 -8.77 -44.80 0.35
N ASN A 7 -9.32 -43.61 0.20
CA ASN A 7 -9.02 -42.71 -0.92
C ASN A 7 -7.88 -41.74 -0.61
N GLY A 8 -6.86 -42.18 0.11
CA GLY A 8 -5.63 -41.42 0.27
C GLY A 8 -4.84 -41.44 -1.04
N ILE A 9 -4.44 -40.27 -1.53
CA ILE A 9 -3.48 -40.19 -2.63
C ILE A 9 -2.10 -40.67 -2.16
N SER A 10 -1.32 -41.29 -3.07
CA SER A 10 0.03 -41.74 -2.72
C SER A 10 0.91 -40.52 -2.39
N ARG A 11 1.86 -40.72 -1.46
CA ARG A 11 2.79 -39.67 -1.05
C ARG A 11 3.53 -39.04 -2.24
N ASN A 12 3.93 -39.86 -3.20
CA ASN A 12 4.64 -39.41 -4.40
C ASN A 12 3.77 -38.50 -5.30
N LEU A 13 2.46 -38.75 -5.35
CA LEU A 13 1.52 -37.89 -6.05
C LEU A 13 1.25 -36.60 -5.26
N ALA A 14 1.12 -36.69 -3.93
CA ALA A 14 0.96 -35.55 -3.05
C ALA A 14 2.16 -34.59 -3.13
N ASP A 15 3.40 -35.12 -3.11
CA ASP A 15 4.61 -34.34 -3.26
C ASP A 15 4.67 -33.59 -4.62
N LYS A 16 4.25 -34.25 -5.70
CA LYS A 16 4.17 -33.63 -7.03
C LYS A 16 3.11 -32.51 -7.08
N ILE A 17 1.98 -32.69 -6.39
CA ILE A 17 0.91 -31.69 -6.30
C ILE A 17 1.42 -30.47 -5.53
N VAL A 18 2.03 -30.66 -4.37
CA VAL A 18 2.54 -29.56 -3.54
C VAL A 18 3.71 -28.83 -4.22
N THR A 19 4.54 -29.55 -5.00
CA THR A 19 5.58 -28.89 -5.81
C THR A 19 4.99 -27.96 -6.88
N LYS A 20 3.84 -28.33 -7.45
CA LYS A 20 3.17 -27.53 -8.49
C LYS A 20 2.20 -26.50 -7.90
N PHE A 21 1.63 -26.77 -6.73
CA PHE A 21 0.65 -25.96 -5.99
C PHE A 21 1.07 -25.87 -4.53
N PRO A 22 2.03 -24.98 -4.20
CA PRO A 22 2.58 -24.86 -2.85
C PRO A 22 1.54 -24.47 -1.79
N GLU A 23 0.43 -23.89 -2.22
CA GLU A 23 -0.71 -23.51 -1.38
C GLU A 23 -1.51 -24.70 -0.84
N VAL A 24 -1.33 -25.91 -1.38
CA VAL A 24 -2.07 -27.10 -0.96
C VAL A 24 -1.36 -27.81 0.18
N SER A 25 -2.08 -28.09 1.27
CA SER A 25 -1.54 -28.79 2.43
C SER A 25 -1.20 -30.25 2.11
N LEU A 26 0.08 -30.61 2.24
CA LEU A 26 0.53 -31.98 2.13
C LEU A 26 -0.16 -32.90 3.14
N ALA A 27 -0.34 -32.42 4.38
CA ALA A 27 -1.02 -33.16 5.44
C ALA A 27 -2.46 -33.46 5.04
N TRP A 28 -3.20 -32.46 4.55
CA TRP A 28 -4.57 -32.62 4.09
C TRP A 28 -4.67 -33.59 2.90
N LEU A 29 -3.77 -33.50 1.93
CA LEU A 29 -3.72 -34.41 0.78
C LEU A 29 -3.53 -35.87 1.21
N LEU A 30 -2.75 -36.12 2.26
CA LEU A 30 -2.43 -37.46 2.74
C LEU A 30 -3.44 -38.01 3.73
N THR A 31 -4.01 -37.16 4.58
CA THR A 31 -4.84 -37.61 5.71
C THR A 31 -6.33 -37.26 5.57
N GLY A 32 -6.64 -36.22 4.76
CA GLY A 32 -7.97 -35.62 4.70
C GLY A 32 -8.34 -34.81 5.94
N GLU A 33 -7.40 -34.62 6.89
CA GLU A 33 -7.59 -33.87 8.11
C GLU A 33 -6.93 -32.50 8.05
N GLY A 34 -7.52 -31.49 8.71
CA GLY A 34 -7.03 -30.12 8.70
C GLY A 34 -7.57 -29.30 7.51
N GLN A 35 -6.93 -28.19 7.21
CA GLN A 35 -7.31 -27.31 6.10
C GLN A 35 -6.67 -27.78 4.80
N MET A 36 -7.46 -27.73 3.70
CA MET A 36 -7.02 -28.12 2.36
C MET A 36 -5.87 -27.23 1.86
N PHE A 37 -5.95 -25.96 2.15
CA PHE A 37 -4.89 -25.02 1.86
C PHE A 37 -4.06 -24.82 3.12
N VAL A 38 -2.72 -24.88 2.97
CA VAL A 38 -1.84 -24.34 4.00
C VAL A 38 -2.36 -22.94 4.22
N ASP A 39 -2.61 -22.52 5.49
CA ASP A 39 -2.87 -21.10 5.76
C ASP A 39 -1.83 -20.33 4.98
N GLU A 40 -2.21 -19.84 3.82
CA GLU A 40 -1.46 -18.83 3.17
C GLU A 40 -1.39 -17.71 4.22
N LYS A 41 -0.27 -17.60 4.90
CA LYS A 41 0.30 -16.29 5.13
C LYS A 41 0.22 -15.67 3.74
N LEU A 42 -0.88 -14.95 3.52
CA LEU A 42 -1.25 -14.35 2.24
C LEU A 42 0.04 -14.01 1.52
N CYS A 43 0.33 -14.66 0.36
CA CYS A 43 1.60 -14.51 -0.33
C CYS A 43 1.73 -13.06 -0.76
N GLY A 44 2.23 -12.20 0.13
CA GLY A 44 2.34 -10.76 -0.06
C GLY A 44 3.03 -10.11 1.13
N VAL A 45 3.55 -8.93 0.90
CA VAL A 45 4.11 -8.09 1.96
C VAL A 45 2.96 -7.62 2.84
N GLN A 46 3.09 -7.83 4.15
CA GLN A 46 2.17 -7.27 5.13
C GLN A 46 2.44 -5.76 5.22
N ILE A 47 1.43 -4.97 4.87
CA ILE A 47 1.50 -3.52 4.86
C ILE A 47 0.79 -3.02 6.12
N PRO A 48 1.48 -2.36 7.04
CA PRO A 48 0.84 -1.79 8.22
C PRO A 48 -0.14 -0.70 7.79
N PHE A 49 -1.39 -0.81 8.24
CA PHE A 49 -2.44 0.17 8.01
C PHE A 49 -2.70 0.97 9.28
N TYR A 50 -2.71 2.29 9.12
CA TYR A 50 -3.02 3.25 10.17
C TYR A 50 -4.31 3.99 9.82
N GLN A 51 -5.32 3.87 10.68
CA GLN A 51 -6.60 4.57 10.53
C GLN A 51 -6.47 6.06 10.93
N ALA A 52 -5.43 6.69 10.45
CA ALA A 52 -5.08 8.07 10.69
C ALA A 52 -4.91 8.79 9.35
N ASP A 53 -5.26 10.08 9.32
CA ASP A 53 -5.12 10.90 8.13
C ASP A 53 -3.66 11.20 7.81
N VAL A 54 -3.26 10.94 6.58
CA VAL A 54 -1.88 11.06 6.13
C VAL A 54 -1.34 12.49 6.24
N GLU A 55 -2.14 13.50 5.91
CA GLU A 55 -1.71 14.91 5.97
C GLU A 55 -1.56 15.44 7.40
N SER A 56 -2.12 14.75 8.39
CA SER A 56 -2.06 15.14 9.79
C SER A 56 -1.07 14.33 10.64
N TYR A 57 -0.84 13.07 10.29
CA TYR A 57 -0.14 12.12 11.17
C TYR A 57 1.12 11.48 10.57
N ILE A 58 1.43 11.68 9.30
CA ILE A 58 2.57 11.01 8.66
C ILE A 58 3.92 11.30 9.36
N THR A 59 4.11 12.49 9.91
CA THR A 59 5.33 12.87 10.65
C THR A 59 5.43 12.21 12.03
N ARG A 60 4.33 11.67 12.53
CA ARG A 60 4.20 11.03 13.84
C ARG A 60 3.93 9.55 13.71
N ILE A 61 4.27 8.96 12.56
CA ILE A 61 3.98 7.55 12.28
C ILE A 61 4.61 6.61 13.31
N ASP A 62 5.79 6.97 13.83
CA ASP A 62 6.49 6.17 14.83
C ASP A 62 5.81 6.20 16.23
N GLU A 63 4.89 7.15 16.45
CA GLU A 63 4.07 7.25 17.66
C GLU A 63 2.77 6.43 17.56
N LEU A 64 2.42 6.01 16.35
CA LEU A 64 1.19 5.27 16.09
C LEU A 64 1.44 3.76 16.13
N THR A 65 0.46 3.04 16.64
CA THR A 65 0.40 1.59 16.47
C THR A 65 -0.45 1.29 15.25
N SER A 66 -0.01 0.38 14.40
CA SER A 66 -0.81 -0.04 13.25
C SER A 66 -2.11 -0.70 13.73
N ASP A 67 -3.24 -0.29 13.15
CA ASP A 67 -4.56 -0.83 13.52
C ASP A 67 -4.75 -2.26 13.01
N ARG A 68 -4.20 -2.55 11.85
CA ARG A 68 -4.23 -3.87 11.20
C ARG A 68 -3.20 -3.95 10.09
N GLU A 69 -2.97 -5.15 9.61
CA GLU A 69 -2.13 -5.40 8.44
C GLU A 69 -3.00 -5.64 7.21
N MET A 70 -2.59 -5.08 6.09
CA MET A 70 -3.20 -5.29 4.78
C MET A 70 -2.26 -6.10 3.90
N VAL A 71 -2.82 -7.00 3.10
CA VAL A 71 -2.04 -7.77 2.11
C VAL A 71 -2.67 -7.56 0.74
N ILE A 72 -1.88 -7.00 -0.16
CA ILE A 72 -2.26 -6.83 -1.56
C ILE A 72 -1.15 -7.46 -2.41
N PRO A 73 -1.39 -8.64 -3.01
CA PRO A 73 -0.34 -9.43 -3.65
C PRO A 73 0.43 -8.68 -4.76
N GLN A 74 -0.25 -7.78 -5.47
CA GLN A 74 0.36 -7.01 -6.57
C GLN A 74 1.10 -5.76 -6.11
N LEU A 75 0.94 -5.36 -4.84
CA LEU A 75 1.53 -4.13 -4.31
C LEU A 75 2.85 -4.44 -3.62
N THR A 76 3.93 -4.38 -4.39
CA THR A 76 5.30 -4.56 -3.89
C THR A 76 5.96 -3.22 -3.64
N GLY A 77 6.86 -3.14 -2.63
CA GLY A 77 7.61 -1.93 -2.31
C GLY A 77 6.77 -0.83 -1.66
N CYS A 78 5.71 -1.20 -0.94
CA CYS A 78 4.92 -0.32 -0.11
C CYS A 78 5.36 -0.48 1.35
N ASP A 79 5.57 0.63 2.06
CA ASP A 79 6.01 0.63 3.44
C ASP A 79 4.85 0.73 4.43
N LEU A 80 3.80 1.46 4.07
CA LEU A 80 2.63 1.67 4.93
C LEU A 80 1.39 2.11 4.16
N ALA A 81 0.22 2.00 4.79
CA ALA A 81 -1.05 2.50 4.28
C ALA A 81 -1.72 3.42 5.31
N MET A 82 -2.30 4.53 4.85
CA MET A 82 -3.01 5.51 5.68
C MET A 82 -4.28 6.01 5.01
N LEU A 83 -5.17 6.64 5.79
CA LEU A 83 -6.31 7.35 5.23
C LEU A 83 -5.87 8.68 4.60
N TYR A 84 -6.56 9.08 3.55
CA TYR A 84 -6.48 10.42 2.97
C TYR A 84 -7.84 11.10 3.09
N ASN A 85 -7.92 12.16 3.89
CA ASN A 85 -9.15 12.93 4.09
C ASN A 85 -9.09 14.32 3.42
N GLY A 86 -7.98 14.62 2.73
CA GLY A 86 -7.83 15.85 1.96
C GLY A 86 -8.80 15.93 0.78
N LYS A 87 -8.92 17.12 0.20
CA LYS A 87 -9.81 17.39 -0.94
C LYS A 87 -9.05 17.77 -2.20
N ALA A 88 -7.78 18.13 -2.06
CA ALA A 88 -7.01 18.68 -3.16
C ALA A 88 -6.78 17.71 -4.34
N MET A 89 -6.88 16.41 -4.09
CA MET A 89 -6.75 15.40 -5.13
C MET A 89 -8.07 15.05 -5.83
N GLY A 90 -9.18 15.67 -5.41
CA GLY A 90 -10.47 15.55 -6.09
C GLY A 90 -10.87 14.13 -6.40
N TYR A 91 -11.22 13.87 -7.67
CA TYR A 91 -11.55 12.52 -8.14
C TYR A 91 -10.34 11.60 -8.34
N SER A 92 -9.12 12.14 -8.39
CA SER A 92 -7.93 11.29 -8.51
C SER A 92 -7.75 10.44 -7.26
N ILE A 93 -7.79 11.06 -6.08
CA ILE A 93 -7.80 10.37 -4.79
C ILE A 93 -8.92 11.00 -3.95
N PRO A 94 -10.12 10.44 -3.94
CA PRO A 94 -11.24 10.96 -3.17
C PRO A 94 -10.96 10.95 -1.66
N SER A 95 -11.54 11.91 -0.95
CA SER A 95 -11.49 11.93 0.52
C SER A 95 -12.09 10.65 1.10
N GLY A 96 -11.43 10.06 2.09
CA GLY A 96 -11.78 8.75 2.66
C GLY A 96 -11.11 7.56 1.97
N SER A 97 -10.29 7.79 0.94
CA SER A 97 -9.48 6.75 0.32
C SER A 97 -8.36 6.27 1.23
N ILE A 98 -7.94 5.01 1.07
CA ILE A 98 -6.69 4.51 1.64
C ILE A 98 -5.59 4.71 0.60
N VAL A 99 -4.50 5.34 0.99
CA VAL A 99 -3.30 5.52 0.17
C VAL A 99 -2.18 4.61 0.65
N PHE A 100 -1.53 3.94 -0.29
CA PHE A 100 -0.38 3.07 -0.06
C PHE A 100 0.87 3.84 -0.39
N LEU A 101 1.79 3.90 0.57
CA LEU A 101 2.91 4.82 0.57
C LEU A 101 4.25 4.09 0.60
N LYS A 102 5.18 4.58 -0.21
CA LYS A 102 6.58 4.19 -0.18
C LYS A 102 7.42 5.39 0.21
N LYS A 103 8.21 5.26 1.27
CA LYS A 103 9.15 6.30 1.71
C LYS A 103 10.28 6.41 0.69
N MET A 104 10.62 7.63 0.32
CA MET A 104 11.65 7.93 -0.67
C MET A 104 12.52 9.09 -0.20
N THR A 105 13.63 9.28 -0.90
CA THR A 105 14.44 10.50 -0.75
C THR A 105 13.98 11.58 -1.74
N PRO A 106 14.21 12.88 -1.45
CA PRO A 106 13.79 13.94 -2.36
C PRO A 106 14.43 13.86 -3.76
N GLU A 107 15.60 13.23 -3.88
CA GLU A 107 16.33 13.05 -5.14
C GLU A 107 15.66 12.01 -6.05
N GLU A 108 14.82 11.13 -5.50
CA GLU A 108 14.11 10.09 -6.24
C GLU A 108 12.76 10.57 -6.79
N ILE A 109 12.40 11.83 -6.59
CA ILE A 109 11.13 12.38 -7.08
C ILE A 109 11.09 12.35 -8.61
N ILE A 110 10.08 11.70 -9.15
CA ILE A 110 9.77 11.68 -10.57
C ILE A 110 8.60 12.63 -10.83
N PRO A 111 8.79 13.70 -11.62
CA PRO A 111 7.70 14.64 -11.93
C PRO A 111 6.52 13.94 -12.61
N GLY A 112 5.32 14.28 -12.18
CA GLY A 112 4.09 13.74 -12.74
C GLY A 112 3.39 12.70 -11.89
N LEU A 113 4.05 12.21 -10.84
CA LEU A 113 3.47 11.25 -9.90
C LEU A 113 2.91 11.94 -8.65
N GLU A 114 2.14 11.19 -7.88
CA GLU A 114 1.48 11.63 -6.66
C GLU A 114 2.39 11.34 -5.45
N TYR A 115 2.58 12.34 -4.60
CA TYR A 115 3.43 12.25 -3.41
C TYR A 115 2.78 12.94 -2.21
N VAL A 116 3.05 12.39 -1.03
CA VAL A 116 2.93 13.14 0.21
C VAL A 116 4.27 13.84 0.45
N ILE A 117 4.24 15.15 0.47
CA ILE A 117 5.40 16.01 0.71
C ILE A 117 5.29 16.60 2.11
N VAL A 118 6.33 16.42 2.90
CA VAL A 118 6.47 16.97 4.24
C VAL A 118 7.53 18.05 4.23
N CYS A 119 7.10 19.26 4.55
CA CYS A 119 7.96 20.43 4.80
C CYS A 119 7.66 20.97 6.20
N GLN A 120 8.51 21.84 6.74
CA GLN A 120 8.35 22.42 8.09
C GLN A 120 6.95 22.98 8.40
N LYS A 121 6.24 23.49 7.39
CA LYS A 121 4.96 24.17 7.56
C LYS A 121 3.78 23.50 6.84
N ILE A 122 4.07 22.53 5.99
CA ILE A 122 3.07 21.94 5.08
C ILE A 122 3.27 20.44 5.02
N ILE A 123 2.20 19.71 5.24
CA ILE A 123 2.09 18.31 4.90
C ILE A 123 0.96 18.22 3.88
N THR A 124 1.24 17.73 2.68
CA THR A 124 0.21 17.70 1.66
C THR A 124 0.44 16.59 0.63
N LEU A 125 -0.65 16.00 0.16
CA LEU A 125 -0.66 15.06 -0.95
C LEU A 125 -0.96 15.82 -2.24
N ARG A 126 -0.01 15.79 -3.19
CA ARG A 126 -0.08 16.51 -4.47
C ARG A 126 0.59 15.71 -5.59
N ILE A 127 0.31 16.12 -6.82
CA ILE A 127 1.11 15.77 -7.98
C ILE A 127 2.32 16.68 -8.02
N VAL A 128 3.53 16.09 -8.01
CA VAL A 128 4.77 16.88 -8.09
C VAL A 128 5.10 17.16 -9.55
N ARG A 129 5.40 18.40 -9.86
CA ARG A 129 5.84 18.88 -11.18
C ARG A 129 7.13 19.69 -11.06
N THR A 130 7.85 19.79 -12.15
CA THR A 130 8.96 20.73 -12.26
C THR A 130 8.45 22.17 -12.19
N SER A 131 9.24 23.05 -11.56
CA SER A 131 9.04 24.50 -11.60
C SER A 131 9.93 25.12 -12.70
N GLU A 132 9.63 26.36 -13.08
CA GLU A 132 10.49 27.16 -13.94
C GLU A 132 11.76 27.65 -13.21
N ARG A 133 11.75 27.59 -11.87
CA ARG A 133 12.87 27.96 -11.03
C ARG A 133 13.67 26.72 -10.66
N ASP A 134 15.00 26.85 -10.74
CA ASP A 134 15.91 25.78 -10.31
C ASP A 134 15.73 25.48 -8.82
N SER A 135 15.87 24.21 -8.47
CA SER A 135 15.74 23.71 -7.09
C SER A 135 14.38 23.94 -6.42
N GLU A 136 13.33 24.15 -7.21
CA GLU A 136 11.97 24.32 -6.74
C GLU A 136 11.04 23.28 -7.37
N TRP A 137 10.14 22.73 -6.55
CA TRP A 137 9.06 21.84 -6.99
C TRP A 137 7.73 22.57 -6.99
N ARG A 138 6.91 22.29 -7.99
CA ARG A 138 5.52 22.73 -8.07
C ARG A 138 4.61 21.57 -7.67
N LEU A 139 3.89 21.74 -6.56
CA LEU A 139 2.94 20.78 -6.01
C LEU A 139 1.54 21.13 -6.52
N VAL A 140 1.02 20.32 -7.42
CA VAL A 140 -0.21 20.60 -8.16
C VAL A 140 -1.35 19.79 -7.56
N ALA A 141 -2.48 20.43 -7.31
CA ALA A 141 -3.72 19.75 -6.96
C ALA A 141 -4.35 19.09 -8.20
N ALA A 142 -5.04 17.97 -8.02
CA ALA A 142 -5.89 17.42 -9.08
C ALA A 142 -7.18 18.23 -9.25
N ASP A 143 -7.72 18.76 -8.14
CA ASP A 143 -8.82 19.74 -8.12
C ASP A 143 -8.25 21.17 -8.25
N ARG A 144 -7.98 21.57 -9.48
CA ARG A 144 -7.42 22.89 -9.79
C ARG A 144 -8.41 24.05 -9.69
N GLU A 145 -9.68 23.77 -9.63
CA GLU A 145 -10.70 24.80 -9.50
C GLU A 145 -10.74 25.38 -8.07
N ASN A 146 -10.45 24.52 -7.08
CA ASN A 146 -10.57 24.88 -5.67
C ASN A 146 -9.21 25.00 -4.95
N PHE A 147 -8.12 24.56 -5.57
CA PHE A 147 -6.80 24.53 -4.92
C PHE A 147 -5.71 25.07 -5.84
N ASP A 148 -5.00 26.06 -5.36
CA ASP A 148 -3.83 26.62 -6.04
C ASP A 148 -2.61 25.70 -5.98
N ASP A 149 -1.67 25.92 -6.89
CA ASP A 149 -0.37 25.29 -6.89
C ASP A 149 0.49 25.82 -5.72
N ILE A 150 1.22 24.92 -5.08
CA ILE A 150 2.14 25.24 -4.00
C ILE A 150 3.57 25.09 -4.53
N PHE A 151 4.41 26.06 -4.24
CA PHE A 151 5.82 26.03 -4.63
C PHE A 151 6.68 25.79 -3.39
N VAL A 152 7.57 24.79 -3.45
CA VAL A 152 8.46 24.41 -2.35
C VAL A 152 9.87 24.25 -2.87
N LYS A 153 10.86 24.76 -2.11
CA LYS A 153 12.26 24.49 -2.42
C LYS A 153 12.60 23.04 -2.11
N ALA A 154 13.43 22.43 -2.93
CA ALA A 154 13.88 21.06 -2.68
C ALA A 154 14.58 20.92 -1.31
N SER A 155 15.30 21.96 -0.88
CA SER A 155 15.97 22.02 0.44
C SER A 155 15.01 22.03 1.64
N ASP A 156 13.77 22.41 1.45
CA ASP A 156 12.77 22.55 2.51
C ASP A 156 11.95 21.26 2.71
N ILE A 157 12.16 20.28 1.84
CA ILE A 157 11.49 18.98 1.92
C ILE A 157 12.22 18.11 2.95
N GLU A 158 11.50 17.72 3.99
CA GLU A 158 12.00 16.88 5.08
C GLU A 158 11.74 15.39 4.82
N GLN A 159 10.56 15.06 4.30
CA GLN A 159 10.18 13.68 4.00
C GLN A 159 9.33 13.62 2.72
N VAL A 160 9.49 12.53 2.00
CA VAL A 160 8.75 12.24 0.76
C VAL A 160 8.19 10.83 0.82
N TYR A 161 6.92 10.69 0.48
CA TYR A 161 6.30 9.38 0.31
C TYR A 161 5.58 9.35 -1.04
N GLN A 162 5.97 8.40 -1.89
CA GLN A 162 5.27 8.16 -3.15
C GLN A 162 3.98 7.41 -2.90
N VAL A 163 2.90 7.82 -3.53
CA VAL A 163 1.66 7.02 -3.59
C VAL A 163 1.87 5.92 -4.63
N VAL A 164 2.01 4.69 -4.17
CA VAL A 164 2.22 3.51 -5.03
C VAL A 164 0.93 2.74 -5.30
N GLY A 165 -0.15 3.10 -4.62
CA GLY A 165 -1.47 2.54 -4.81
C GLY A 165 -2.53 3.31 -4.01
N LYS A 166 -3.78 3.10 -4.37
CA LYS A 166 -4.93 3.67 -3.66
C LYS A 166 -6.10 2.70 -3.67
N LEU A 167 -6.91 2.75 -2.61
CA LEU A 167 -8.16 2.01 -2.49
C LEU A 167 -9.28 3.00 -2.18
N GLU A 168 -10.22 3.12 -3.11
CA GLU A 168 -11.44 3.91 -2.94
C GLU A 168 -12.56 3.02 -2.42
N ILE A 169 -13.19 3.41 -1.33
CA ILE A 169 -14.35 2.73 -0.76
C ILE A 169 -15.58 3.57 -1.12
N LYS A 170 -16.42 3.05 -2.00
CA LYS A 170 -17.73 3.65 -2.29
C LYS A 170 -18.74 3.11 -1.29
N ILE A 171 -19.26 4.00 -0.45
CA ILE A 171 -20.31 3.70 0.52
C ILE A 171 -21.65 4.11 -0.08
#